data_98f34cc34d86cb0ec30f0abe604a7935
#
_entry.id   98f34cc34d86cb0ec30f0abe604a7935
#
_cell.length_a   1.000
_cell.length_b   1.000
_cell.length_c   1.000
_cell.angle_alpha   90.00
_cell.angle_beta   90.00
_cell.angle_gamma   90.00
#
_symmetry.space_group_name_H-M   'P 1'
#
loop_
_entity.id
_entity.type
_entity.pdbx_description
1 polymer ?
#
loop_
_entity_poly.entity_id
_entity_poly.type
_entity_poly.pdbx_seq_one_letter_code
_entity_poly.pdbx_strand_id
1 'polypeptide(L)'
;MRTKRTLAAMLALSVGMSMTACGGKQAEATKATEEEQLAGDLNNDGQIEMGQDGVEVEVNVSDVHMNASEAFAVGKWEALFTPVDIPGRFVDMEDFDLTPTEEEKAAMEKEPAYGKPVLYYMSDGCTSGPTVADDKGYYEEAGLTAEGFKGTSYIEALGTQQATVAVGHIATMLVPITNSVDITFVGGAHIGCKSLYALADSEYNTTEDLKGTQISVPNGIGASDYNITSLLLDADGIDPLKDVTLTQVSSDACIAAMERGEISAALLSDTFAYAMMKEGKLKCVRSLQDEDFAKDSCCVIAMNRTFVQENPVIAKKITQAVQKAHSWMHENPEDATQLLLDRGWNGGDYDMNVMINNA
;
A
#
# COMPACT_ATOMS: atom_id res chain seq x y z
N MET A 1 29.27 35.23 19.07
CA MET A 1 29.03 34.26 20.14
C MET A 1 28.02 34.83 21.13
N ARG A 2 26.95 34.15 21.43
CA ARG A 2 25.74 34.53 22.20
C ARG A 2 24.61 35.05 21.31
N THR A 3 23.77 34.13 20.80
CA THR A 3 22.32 34.32 20.54
C THR A 3 21.71 33.03 19.98
N LYS A 4 21.73 31.93 20.71
CA LYS A 4 21.01 30.67 20.37
C LYS A 4 20.46 29.91 21.61
N ARG A 5 20.07 30.63 22.66
CA ARG A 5 19.53 30.01 23.88
C ARG A 5 18.24 30.64 24.43
N THR A 6 17.45 31.35 23.62
CA THR A 6 16.26 32.04 24.11
C THR A 6 14.95 31.66 23.37
N LEU A 7 14.93 30.65 22.51
CA LEU A 7 13.71 30.22 21.81
C LEU A 7 13.14 28.88 22.32
N ALA A 8 13.81 28.18 23.22
CA ALA A 8 13.35 26.91 23.78
C ALA A 8 12.58 27.02 25.10
N ALA A 9 12.42 28.23 25.65
CA ALA A 9 11.79 28.44 26.96
C ALA A 9 10.39 29.05 26.92
N MET A 10 9.81 29.29 25.76
CA MET A 10 8.46 29.89 25.64
C MET A 10 7.36 28.95 25.11
N LEU A 11 7.65 27.66 24.92
CA LEU A 11 6.63 26.67 24.49
C LEU A 11 6.20 25.73 25.60
N ALA A 12 6.65 25.92 26.83
CA ALA A 12 6.32 25.06 27.98
C ALA A 12 5.37 25.69 29.01
N LEU A 13 4.73 26.81 28.69
CA LEU A 13 3.86 27.53 29.68
C LEU A 13 2.42 27.78 29.24
N SER A 14 1.84 27.03 28.30
CA SER A 14 0.43 27.20 27.90
C SER A 14 -0.44 25.95 28.04
N VAL A 15 -0.01 24.94 28.78
CA VAL A 15 -0.87 23.78 29.14
C VAL A 15 -0.88 23.61 30.66
N GLY A 16 -1.49 24.53 31.33
CA GLY A 16 -1.62 24.43 32.78
C GLY A 16 -2.44 25.55 33.36
N MET A 17 -3.75 25.62 33.06
CA MET A 17 -4.76 26.27 33.89
C MET A 17 -6.14 26.14 33.25
N SER A 18 -6.88 25.12 33.65
CA SER A 18 -8.34 25.12 33.76
C SER A 18 -8.83 23.80 34.35
N MET A 19 -8.56 23.57 35.60
CA MET A 19 -9.37 22.64 36.41
C MET A 19 -9.49 23.23 37.82
N THR A 20 -10.58 23.96 38.05
CA THR A 20 -11.13 24.08 39.39
C THR A 20 -12.64 24.28 39.33
N ALA A 21 -13.29 23.38 40.06
CA ALA A 21 -14.59 23.48 40.68
C ALA A 21 -15.84 23.12 39.86
N CYS A 22 -16.49 21.98 40.10
CA CYS A 22 -17.45 21.81 41.19
C CYS A 22 -17.96 20.37 41.23
N GLY A 23 -17.83 19.81 42.37
CA GLY A 23 -18.79 19.12 43.18
C GLY A 23 -19.62 17.96 42.64
N GLY A 24 -19.36 16.76 43.20
CA GLY A 24 -20.46 15.94 43.65
C GLY A 24 -20.81 14.68 42.90
N LYS A 25 -20.50 13.58 43.54
CA LYS A 25 -21.08 12.24 43.49
C LYS A 25 -20.34 11.16 42.71
N GLN A 26 -19.79 10.25 43.52
CA GLN A 26 -19.50 8.87 43.14
C GLN A 26 -20.66 8.27 42.33
N ALA A 27 -20.34 7.77 41.18
CA ALA A 27 -21.10 6.73 40.52
C ALA A 27 -20.09 5.71 39.97
N GLU A 28 -20.39 4.48 40.32
CA GLU A 28 -19.66 3.24 40.15
C GLU A 28 -19.05 3.03 38.76
N ALA A 29 -17.93 2.33 38.78
CA ALA A 29 -17.34 1.64 37.64
C ALA A 29 -18.37 0.75 36.94
N THR A 30 -18.77 1.12 35.73
CA THR A 30 -19.43 0.23 34.80
C THR A 30 -18.88 0.43 33.42
N LYS A 31 -18.12 -0.60 33.02
CA LYS A 31 -17.93 -1.09 31.66
C LYS A 31 -17.27 -0.16 30.63
N ALA A 32 -15.97 -0.20 30.57
CA ALA A 32 -15.23 -0.26 29.31
C ALA A 32 -15.65 -1.57 28.60
N THR A 33 -16.60 -1.50 27.72
CA THR A 33 -16.96 -2.58 26.80
C THR A 33 -17.74 -1.93 25.66
N GLU A 34 -17.03 -1.62 24.59
CA GLU A 34 -17.52 -1.53 23.22
C GLU A 34 -16.48 -0.97 22.22
N GLU A 35 -15.37 -0.38 22.69
CA GLU A 35 -14.29 0.09 21.80
C GLU A 35 -13.13 -0.91 21.61
N GLU A 36 -13.11 -2.04 22.31
CA GLU A 36 -12.08 -3.09 22.22
C GLU A 36 -12.44 -4.24 21.28
N GLN A 37 -13.54 -4.21 20.54
CA GLN A 37 -13.97 -5.28 19.66
C GLN A 37 -13.75 -5.01 18.16
N LEU A 38 -12.95 -4.00 17.80
CA LEU A 38 -12.60 -3.71 16.41
C LEU A 38 -11.11 -3.87 16.09
N ALA A 39 -10.30 -4.28 17.06
CA ALA A 39 -8.96 -4.82 16.79
C ALA A 39 -9.10 -6.34 16.76
N GLY A 40 -8.98 -6.95 15.59
CA GLY A 40 -8.89 -8.39 15.49
C GLY A 40 -7.73 -8.87 16.34
N ASP A 41 -8.03 -9.69 17.35
CA ASP A 41 -7.05 -10.30 18.23
C ASP A 41 -6.26 -11.32 17.39
N LEU A 42 -5.01 -11.01 17.10
CA LEU A 42 -4.03 -11.99 16.64
C LEU A 42 -3.68 -12.86 17.83
N ASN A 43 -4.31 -14.03 17.96
CA ASN A 43 -3.85 -15.00 18.91
C ASN A 43 -2.49 -15.58 18.46
N ASN A 44 -1.74 -16.04 19.44
CA ASN A 44 -0.37 -16.55 19.33
C ASN A 44 -0.20 -17.79 18.42
N ASP A 45 -1.24 -18.20 17.69
CA ASP A 45 -1.31 -19.37 16.82
C ASP A 45 -1.61 -19.04 15.34
N GLY A 46 -1.65 -17.75 14.97
CA GLY A 46 -1.77 -17.30 13.58
C GLY A 46 -3.18 -17.35 12.99
N GLN A 47 -4.23 -17.43 13.81
CA GLN A 47 -5.62 -17.41 13.35
C GLN A 47 -6.16 -15.97 13.32
N ILE A 48 -6.77 -15.60 12.19
CA ILE A 48 -7.52 -14.35 12.05
C ILE A 48 -9.00 -14.67 12.19
N GLU A 49 -9.62 -14.25 13.29
CA GLU A 49 -11.08 -14.27 13.40
C GLU A 49 -11.68 -13.11 12.61
N MET A 50 -12.23 -13.39 11.46
CA MET A 50 -13.08 -12.45 10.72
C MET A 50 -14.51 -12.56 11.28
N GLY A 51 -15.03 -11.43 11.79
CA GLY A 51 -16.32 -11.36 12.46
C GLY A 51 -17.50 -11.74 11.58
N GLN A 52 -18.39 -12.51 12.18
CA GLN A 52 -19.78 -12.85 11.92
C GLN A 52 -20.13 -13.95 10.92
N ASP A 53 -19.30 -14.41 10.00
CA ASP A 53 -19.70 -15.48 9.09
C ASP A 53 -19.01 -16.85 9.32
N GLY A 54 -18.24 -16.99 10.38
CA GLY A 54 -17.77 -18.28 10.90
C GLY A 54 -16.82 -19.06 9.97
N VAL A 55 -16.09 -18.37 9.08
CA VAL A 55 -15.03 -18.98 8.30
C VAL A 55 -13.71 -18.75 9.03
N GLU A 56 -13.26 -19.77 9.76
CA GLU A 56 -11.88 -19.84 10.24
C GLU A 56 -10.97 -20.08 9.03
N VAL A 57 -10.14 -19.11 8.71
CA VAL A 57 -9.07 -19.27 7.71
C VAL A 57 -7.79 -19.58 8.46
N GLU A 58 -7.39 -20.83 8.49
CA GLU A 58 -6.10 -21.26 9.04
C GLU A 58 -5.02 -20.89 8.03
N VAL A 59 -4.24 -19.83 8.30
CA VAL A 59 -3.12 -19.43 7.45
C VAL A 59 -1.87 -20.19 7.88
N ASN A 60 -1.49 -21.20 7.10
CA ASN A 60 -0.27 -21.95 7.34
C ASN A 60 0.91 -21.26 6.62
N VAL A 61 1.66 -20.44 7.34
CA VAL A 61 2.81 -19.68 6.82
C VAL A 61 3.96 -20.60 6.38
N SER A 62 3.96 -21.88 6.78
CA SER A 62 4.98 -22.86 6.41
C SER A 62 4.97 -23.29 4.94
N ASP A 63 3.93 -22.92 4.18
CA ASP A 63 3.80 -23.31 2.77
C ASP A 63 4.48 -22.31 1.81
N VAL A 64 5.03 -21.21 2.32
CA VAL A 64 5.90 -20.32 1.55
C VAL A 64 7.29 -20.96 1.46
N HIS A 65 7.55 -21.69 0.38
CA HIS A 65 8.75 -22.48 0.23
C HIS A 65 10.04 -21.68 0.06
N MET A 66 9.98 -20.40 -0.23
CA MET A 66 11.13 -19.51 -0.41
C MET A 66 10.70 -18.06 -0.27
N ASN A 67 11.41 -17.25 0.54
CA ASN A 67 11.17 -15.82 0.54
C ASN A 67 11.79 -15.15 -0.72
N ALA A 68 11.32 -13.94 -1.03
CA ALA A 68 11.72 -13.26 -2.25
C ALA A 68 13.23 -12.98 -2.30
N SER A 69 13.82 -12.56 -1.17
CA SER A 69 15.27 -12.28 -1.09
C SER A 69 16.13 -13.52 -1.32
N GLU A 70 15.73 -14.68 -0.79
CA GLU A 70 16.40 -15.95 -1.06
C GLU A 70 16.30 -16.36 -2.53
N ALA A 71 15.13 -16.17 -3.16
CA ALA A 71 14.94 -16.45 -4.57
C ALA A 71 15.88 -15.62 -5.44
N PHE A 72 16.03 -14.34 -5.14
CA PHE A 72 16.98 -13.48 -5.84
C PHE A 72 18.44 -13.85 -5.59
N ALA A 73 18.82 -14.12 -4.33
CA ALA A 73 20.19 -14.47 -3.95
C ALA A 73 20.71 -15.73 -4.66
N VAL A 74 19.82 -16.67 -4.99
CA VAL A 74 20.19 -17.91 -5.71
C VAL A 74 19.95 -17.84 -7.21
N GLY A 75 19.63 -16.67 -7.75
CA GLY A 75 19.35 -16.47 -9.18
C GLY A 75 18.02 -17.06 -9.64
N LYS A 76 17.09 -17.29 -8.72
CA LYS A 76 15.72 -17.76 -8.99
C LYS A 76 14.73 -16.61 -8.90
N TRP A 77 15.09 -15.48 -9.50
CA TRP A 77 14.28 -14.26 -9.45
C TRP A 77 12.86 -14.44 -10.01
N GLU A 78 12.64 -15.40 -10.91
CA GLU A 78 11.31 -15.76 -11.40
C GLU A 78 10.38 -16.21 -10.25
N ALA A 79 10.93 -16.77 -9.18
CA ALA A 79 10.12 -17.19 -8.03
C ALA A 79 9.44 -16.02 -7.32
N LEU A 80 9.97 -14.78 -7.43
CA LEU A 80 9.32 -13.59 -6.91
C LEU A 80 7.95 -13.33 -7.55
N PHE A 81 7.80 -13.69 -8.82
CA PHE A 81 6.58 -13.51 -9.61
C PHE A 81 5.78 -14.81 -9.75
N THR A 82 6.12 -15.83 -8.99
CA THR A 82 5.33 -17.05 -8.93
C THR A 82 4.21 -16.86 -7.91
N PRO A 83 2.95 -17.09 -8.29
CA PRO A 83 1.84 -16.99 -7.35
C PRO A 83 2.09 -17.87 -6.13
N VAL A 84 1.92 -17.30 -4.95
CA VAL A 84 2.02 -18.02 -3.69
C VAL A 84 0.60 -18.19 -3.16
N ASP A 85 0.13 -19.43 -3.10
CA ASP A 85 -1.17 -19.75 -2.52
C ASP A 85 -1.08 -19.63 -1.00
N ILE A 86 -1.35 -18.42 -0.50
CA ILE A 86 -1.48 -18.15 0.93
C ILE A 86 -2.97 -18.02 1.20
N PRO A 87 -3.60 -18.99 1.90
CA PRO A 87 -5.03 -18.92 2.23
C PRO A 87 -5.39 -17.59 2.89
N GLY A 88 -6.41 -16.93 2.34
CA GLY A 88 -6.89 -15.63 2.83
C GLY A 88 -6.04 -14.40 2.42
N ARG A 89 -4.99 -14.58 1.62
CA ARG A 89 -4.20 -13.46 1.07
C ARG A 89 -4.98 -12.66 0.03
N PHE A 90 -5.76 -13.36 -0.79
CA PHE A 90 -6.64 -12.76 -1.78
C PHE A 90 -8.08 -13.14 -1.49
N VAL A 91 -8.97 -12.18 -1.63
CA VAL A 91 -10.42 -12.44 -1.68
C VAL A 91 -10.75 -12.54 -3.15
N ASP A 92 -11.13 -13.74 -3.59
CA ASP A 92 -11.66 -13.92 -4.93
C ASP A 92 -13.01 -13.22 -5.02
N MET A 93 -13.07 -12.22 -5.90
CA MET A 93 -14.26 -11.43 -6.14
C MET A 93 -14.72 -11.51 -7.60
N GLU A 94 -14.15 -12.40 -8.42
CA GLU A 94 -14.50 -12.47 -9.84
C GLU A 94 -15.99 -12.77 -10.03
N ASP A 95 -16.51 -13.74 -9.28
CA ASP A 95 -17.94 -14.14 -9.31
C ASP A 95 -18.82 -13.30 -8.36
N PHE A 96 -18.24 -12.29 -7.68
CA PHE A 96 -19.02 -11.50 -6.73
C PHE A 96 -20.05 -10.62 -7.44
N ASP A 97 -21.32 -10.76 -7.06
CA ASP A 97 -22.42 -9.94 -7.57
C ASP A 97 -22.42 -8.55 -6.91
N LEU A 98 -22.06 -7.55 -7.69
CA LEU A 98 -22.02 -6.16 -7.23
C LEU A 98 -23.40 -5.50 -7.21
N THR A 99 -24.43 -6.13 -7.79
CA THR A 99 -25.78 -5.57 -7.87
C THR A 99 -26.28 -5.17 -6.48
N PRO A 100 -26.64 -3.90 -6.25
CA PRO A 100 -27.14 -3.47 -4.96
C PRO A 100 -28.47 -4.17 -4.61
N THR A 101 -28.58 -4.67 -3.39
CA THR A 101 -29.88 -5.12 -2.87
C THR A 101 -30.87 -3.97 -2.78
N GLU A 102 -32.17 -4.26 -2.66
CA GLU A 102 -33.20 -3.21 -2.51
C GLU A 102 -32.96 -2.35 -1.25
N GLU A 103 -32.39 -2.93 -0.19
CA GLU A 103 -32.02 -2.22 1.03
C GLU A 103 -30.84 -1.26 0.76
N GLU A 104 -29.80 -1.74 0.07
CA GLU A 104 -28.66 -0.93 -0.32
C GLU A 104 -29.06 0.21 -1.27
N LYS A 105 -29.93 -0.04 -2.26
CA LYS A 105 -30.48 1.01 -3.13
C LYS A 105 -31.18 2.08 -2.33
N ALA A 106 -32.09 1.69 -1.45
CA ALA A 106 -32.83 2.63 -0.60
C ALA A 106 -31.93 3.41 0.38
N ALA A 107 -30.77 2.86 0.75
CA ALA A 107 -29.77 3.54 1.54
C ALA A 107 -28.95 4.53 0.69
N MET A 108 -28.47 4.08 -0.48
CA MET A 108 -27.71 4.91 -1.43
C MET A 108 -28.50 6.15 -1.86
N GLU A 109 -29.83 6.02 -2.09
CA GLU A 109 -30.71 7.15 -2.46
C GLU A 109 -30.73 8.28 -1.43
N LYS A 110 -30.34 8.01 -0.19
CA LYS A 110 -30.29 9.00 0.91
C LYS A 110 -28.92 9.63 1.06
N GLU A 111 -27.90 9.08 0.42
CA GLU A 111 -26.52 9.54 0.54
C GLU A 111 -26.27 10.76 -0.38
N PRO A 112 -25.51 11.77 0.07
CA PRO A 112 -25.25 13.00 -0.70
C PRO A 112 -24.60 12.78 -2.08
N ALA A 113 -23.90 11.67 -2.28
CA ALA A 113 -23.25 11.32 -3.54
C ALA A 113 -24.17 10.56 -4.52
N TYR A 114 -25.40 10.22 -4.13
CA TYR A 114 -26.31 9.49 -5.01
C TYR A 114 -26.56 10.21 -6.33
N GLY A 115 -26.44 9.48 -7.44
CA GLY A 115 -26.64 10.02 -8.79
C GLY A 115 -25.49 10.91 -9.30
N LYS A 116 -24.40 11.06 -8.54
CA LYS A 116 -23.17 11.73 -8.99
C LYS A 116 -22.17 10.69 -9.48
N PRO A 117 -21.31 11.01 -10.49
CA PRO A 117 -20.29 10.10 -10.93
C PRO A 117 -19.22 9.89 -9.85
N VAL A 118 -18.72 8.66 -9.74
CA VAL A 118 -17.50 8.33 -9.01
C VAL A 118 -16.32 8.89 -9.81
N LEU A 119 -15.62 9.87 -9.26
CA LEU A 119 -14.41 10.42 -9.87
C LEU A 119 -13.22 9.57 -9.44
N TYR A 120 -12.84 8.58 -10.24
CA TYR A 120 -11.68 7.75 -9.90
C TYR A 120 -10.38 8.35 -10.42
N TYR A 121 -9.33 8.31 -9.59
CA TYR A 121 -8.01 8.78 -10.02
C TYR A 121 -7.39 7.74 -10.98
N MET A 122 -7.04 8.19 -12.19
CA MET A 122 -6.41 7.35 -13.20
C MET A 122 -4.94 7.14 -12.85
N SER A 123 -4.58 5.91 -12.54
CA SER A 123 -3.23 5.46 -12.24
C SER A 123 -2.80 4.36 -13.20
N ASP A 124 -1.52 4.07 -13.26
CA ASP A 124 -0.92 3.11 -14.17
C ASP A 124 -0.54 1.80 -13.45
N GLY A 125 -0.38 0.71 -14.20
CA GLY A 125 0.12 -0.58 -13.73
C GLY A 125 -0.72 -1.17 -12.59
N CYS A 126 -0.07 -1.63 -11.54
CA CYS A 126 -0.71 -2.30 -10.39
C CYS A 126 -1.69 -1.43 -9.60
N THR A 127 -1.72 -0.12 -9.83
CA THR A 127 -2.68 0.80 -9.20
C THR A 127 -3.87 1.15 -10.09
N SER A 128 -3.98 0.55 -11.29
CA SER A 128 -5.03 0.84 -12.28
C SER A 128 -6.40 0.23 -11.97
N GLY A 129 -6.57 -0.49 -10.85
CA GLY A 129 -7.82 -1.13 -10.46
C GLY A 129 -9.07 -0.25 -10.61
N PRO A 130 -9.07 1.03 -10.17
CA PRO A 130 -10.23 1.91 -10.38
C PRO A 130 -10.56 2.15 -11.86
N THR A 131 -9.54 2.24 -12.73
CA THR A 131 -9.70 2.41 -14.19
C THR A 131 -10.20 1.12 -14.85
N VAL A 132 -9.67 -0.03 -14.39
CA VAL A 132 -10.13 -1.36 -14.86
C VAL A 132 -11.57 -1.62 -14.41
N ALA A 133 -11.95 -1.18 -13.21
CA ALA A 133 -13.34 -1.29 -12.73
C ALA A 133 -14.34 -0.55 -13.66
N ASP A 134 -13.95 0.59 -14.19
CA ASP A 134 -14.75 1.34 -15.17
C ASP A 134 -14.79 0.63 -16.52
N ASP A 135 -13.63 0.22 -17.06
CA ASP A 135 -13.55 -0.50 -18.36
C ASP A 135 -14.33 -1.83 -18.35
N LYS A 136 -14.37 -2.52 -17.21
CA LYS A 136 -15.12 -3.78 -17.03
C LYS A 136 -16.59 -3.57 -16.68
N GLY A 137 -17.05 -2.33 -16.48
CA GLY A 137 -18.43 -2.02 -16.12
C GLY A 137 -18.80 -2.34 -14.68
N TYR A 138 -17.83 -2.53 -13.78
CA TYR A 138 -18.08 -2.91 -12.39
C TYR A 138 -18.73 -1.79 -11.57
N TYR A 139 -18.49 -0.52 -11.90
CA TYR A 139 -19.24 0.58 -11.29
C TYR A 139 -20.71 0.57 -11.71
N GLU A 140 -21.00 0.29 -12.99
CA GLU A 140 -22.37 0.19 -13.49
C GLU A 140 -23.10 -1.00 -12.85
N GLU A 141 -22.45 -2.16 -12.72
CA GLU A 141 -22.98 -3.33 -11.99
C GLU A 141 -23.32 -2.98 -10.54
N ALA A 142 -22.48 -2.14 -9.89
CA ALA A 142 -22.70 -1.64 -8.54
C ALA A 142 -23.78 -0.53 -8.44
N GLY A 143 -24.44 -0.18 -9.55
CA GLY A 143 -25.47 0.87 -9.59
C GLY A 143 -24.89 2.29 -9.56
N LEU A 144 -23.62 2.47 -9.96
CA LEU A 144 -22.89 3.72 -9.96
C LEU A 144 -22.54 4.16 -11.38
N THR A 145 -22.32 5.44 -11.59
CA THR A 145 -21.65 5.96 -12.77
C THR A 145 -20.24 6.38 -12.40
N ALA A 146 -19.28 6.30 -13.32
CA ALA A 146 -17.89 6.64 -13.06
C ALA A 146 -17.31 7.54 -14.15
N GLU A 147 -16.28 8.31 -13.78
CA GLU A 147 -15.53 9.18 -14.67
C GLU A 147 -14.07 9.24 -14.22
N GLY A 148 -13.14 9.08 -15.18
CA GLY A 148 -11.71 9.14 -14.90
C GLY A 148 -11.23 10.56 -14.63
N PHE A 149 -10.53 10.76 -13.53
CA PHE A 149 -9.84 12.00 -13.18
C PHE A 149 -8.33 11.83 -13.33
N LYS A 150 -7.69 12.75 -14.05
CA LYS A 150 -6.24 12.78 -14.22
C LYS A 150 -5.66 14.02 -13.54
N GLY A 151 -4.74 13.83 -12.62
CA GLY A 151 -4.10 14.91 -11.85
C GLY A 151 -2.62 14.62 -11.62
N THR A 152 -1.95 15.50 -10.90
CA THR A 152 -0.52 15.38 -10.57
C THR A 152 -0.27 14.60 -9.27
N SER A 153 -1.29 14.52 -8.39
CA SER A 153 -1.19 13.87 -7.09
C SER A 153 -2.56 13.31 -6.68
N TYR A 154 -2.63 11.98 -6.52
CA TYR A 154 -3.84 11.33 -6.01
C TYR A 154 -4.13 11.69 -4.54
N ILE A 155 -3.08 12.00 -3.76
CA ILE A 155 -3.21 12.43 -2.36
C ILE A 155 -3.93 13.78 -2.29
N GLU A 156 -3.51 14.74 -3.12
CA GLU A 156 -4.15 16.05 -3.20
C GLU A 156 -5.58 15.92 -3.74
N ALA A 157 -5.77 15.12 -4.78
CA ALA A 157 -7.08 14.90 -5.37
C ALA A 157 -8.09 14.29 -4.39
N LEU A 158 -7.67 13.29 -3.60
CA LEU A 158 -8.50 12.69 -2.53
C LEU A 158 -8.76 13.71 -1.40
N GLY A 159 -7.71 14.36 -0.90
CA GLY A 159 -7.82 15.32 0.21
C GLY A 159 -8.73 16.51 -0.09
N THR A 160 -8.79 16.93 -1.36
CA THR A 160 -9.65 18.04 -1.84
C THR A 160 -10.95 17.58 -2.47
N GLN A 161 -11.25 16.28 -2.48
CA GLN A 161 -12.43 15.67 -3.11
C GLN A 161 -12.53 15.91 -4.64
N GLN A 162 -11.42 16.17 -5.31
CA GLN A 162 -11.34 16.18 -6.77
C GLN A 162 -11.39 14.77 -7.36
N ALA A 163 -10.96 13.77 -6.59
CA ALA A 163 -11.19 12.36 -6.86
C ALA A 163 -11.92 11.73 -5.66
N THR A 164 -12.80 10.78 -5.96
CA THR A 164 -13.54 10.02 -4.94
C THR A 164 -12.70 8.86 -4.41
N VAL A 165 -12.03 8.15 -5.31
CA VAL A 165 -11.26 6.94 -5.02
C VAL A 165 -9.95 6.95 -5.78
N ALA A 166 -8.91 6.42 -5.15
CA ALA A 166 -7.62 6.12 -5.77
C ALA A 166 -7.03 4.85 -5.17
N VAL A 167 -6.13 4.22 -5.91
CA VAL A 167 -5.23 3.18 -5.40
C VAL A 167 -3.82 3.73 -5.35
N GLY A 168 -3.10 3.48 -4.29
CA GLY A 168 -1.73 3.94 -4.15
C GLY A 168 -1.01 3.34 -2.96
N HIS A 169 0.29 3.60 -2.89
CA HIS A 169 1.14 3.11 -1.81
C HIS A 169 0.71 3.64 -0.44
N ILE A 170 0.46 2.73 0.51
CA ILE A 170 0.18 3.08 1.90
C ILE A 170 1.28 3.97 2.48
N ALA A 171 2.55 3.61 2.23
CA ALA A 171 3.70 4.35 2.74
C ALA A 171 3.79 5.80 2.24
N THR A 172 3.22 6.13 1.07
CA THR A 172 3.15 7.51 0.57
C THR A 172 2.07 8.33 1.28
N MET A 173 0.99 7.69 1.74
CA MET A 173 -0.15 8.36 2.35
C MET A 173 0.01 8.62 3.86
N LEU A 174 0.90 7.88 4.54
CA LEU A 174 1.04 7.97 6.00
C LEU A 174 1.39 9.38 6.48
N VAL A 175 2.41 10.02 5.89
CA VAL A 175 2.83 11.38 6.28
C VAL A 175 1.74 12.42 5.98
N PRO A 176 1.10 12.47 4.80
CA PRO A 176 -0.06 13.32 4.56
C PRO A 176 -1.19 13.14 5.57
N ILE A 177 -1.55 11.89 5.91
CA ILE A 177 -2.60 11.59 6.88
C ILE A 177 -2.24 12.13 8.27
N THR A 178 -0.99 11.96 8.73
CA THR A 178 -0.53 12.51 10.01
C THR A 178 -0.50 14.03 10.00
N ASN A 179 -0.40 14.65 8.82
CA ASN A 179 -0.50 16.10 8.61
C ASN A 179 -1.95 16.54 8.32
N SER A 180 -2.94 15.73 8.70
CA SER A 180 -4.38 16.04 8.62
C SER A 180 -4.94 16.13 7.20
N VAL A 181 -4.33 15.53 6.21
CA VAL A 181 -4.99 15.32 4.92
C VAL A 181 -6.12 14.33 5.13
N ASP A 182 -7.32 14.69 4.68
CA ASP A 182 -8.57 13.96 4.95
C ASP A 182 -8.71 12.72 4.04
N ILE A 183 -7.89 11.70 4.32
CA ILE A 183 -7.86 10.42 3.60
C ILE A 183 -8.08 9.27 4.58
N THR A 184 -8.77 8.24 4.14
CA THR A 184 -8.91 6.95 4.86
C THR A 184 -8.71 5.78 3.90
N PHE A 185 -8.23 4.66 4.44
CA PHE A 185 -8.10 3.40 3.70
C PHE A 185 -9.39 2.61 3.83
N VAL A 186 -9.86 2.05 2.74
CA VAL A 186 -11.13 1.31 2.67
C VAL A 186 -10.97 -0.14 2.21
N GLY A 187 -9.80 -0.52 1.71
CA GLY A 187 -9.49 -1.88 1.31
C GLY A 187 -8.04 -2.05 0.89
N GLY A 188 -7.52 -3.28 0.95
CA GLY A 188 -6.27 -3.68 0.30
C GLY A 188 -6.45 -3.72 -1.21
N ALA A 189 -5.37 -3.50 -1.96
CA ALA A 189 -5.35 -3.60 -3.42
C ALA A 189 -4.38 -4.68 -3.89
N HIS A 190 -3.12 -4.60 -3.50
CA HIS A 190 -2.11 -5.61 -3.81
C HIS A 190 -0.95 -5.57 -2.81
N ILE A 191 -0.08 -6.55 -2.91
CA ILE A 191 1.14 -6.70 -2.11
C ILE A 191 2.38 -6.46 -2.96
N GLY A 192 3.57 -6.38 -2.33
CA GLY A 192 4.86 -6.29 -3.01
C GLY A 192 5.09 -4.95 -3.69
N CYS A 193 5.65 -4.98 -4.89
CA CYS A 193 5.95 -3.95 -5.89
C CYS A 193 7.22 -3.12 -5.70
N LYS A 194 7.89 -3.16 -4.57
CA LYS A 194 9.20 -2.51 -4.34
C LYS A 194 10.09 -3.35 -3.46
N SER A 195 11.36 -3.40 -3.83
CA SER A 195 12.39 -4.13 -3.09
C SER A 195 13.69 -3.35 -3.04
N LEU A 196 14.55 -3.71 -2.11
CA LEU A 196 15.88 -3.16 -1.95
C LEU A 196 16.86 -3.97 -2.82
N TYR A 197 17.51 -3.30 -3.76
CA TYR A 197 18.40 -3.91 -4.74
C TYR A 197 19.83 -3.41 -4.59
N ALA A 198 20.79 -4.29 -4.86
CA ALA A 198 22.22 -4.00 -5.00
C ALA A 198 22.75 -4.56 -6.32
N LEU A 199 23.99 -4.22 -6.71
CA LEU A 199 24.64 -4.83 -7.87
C LEU A 199 24.82 -6.34 -7.64
N ALA A 200 24.57 -7.12 -8.67
CA ALA A 200 24.62 -8.59 -8.60
C ALA A 200 25.97 -9.13 -8.15
N ASP A 201 27.06 -8.45 -8.52
CA ASP A 201 28.46 -8.81 -8.19
C ASP A 201 28.98 -8.12 -6.93
N SER A 202 28.16 -7.32 -6.23
CA SER A 202 28.53 -6.67 -4.97
C SER A 202 28.59 -7.63 -3.80
N GLU A 203 29.23 -7.21 -2.71
CA GLU A 203 29.29 -7.94 -1.44
C GLU A 203 27.99 -7.84 -0.62
N TYR A 204 27.05 -6.95 -0.99
CA TYR A 204 25.81 -6.67 -0.26
C TYR A 204 24.76 -7.74 -0.57
N ASN A 205 24.58 -8.71 0.33
CA ASN A 205 23.62 -9.82 0.16
C ASN A 205 22.46 -9.72 1.15
N THR A 206 22.65 -9.01 2.26
CA THR A 206 21.68 -8.82 3.33
C THR A 206 21.62 -7.35 3.71
N THR A 207 20.60 -6.95 4.44
CA THR A 207 20.48 -5.60 5.00
C THR A 207 21.60 -5.29 6.01
N GLU A 208 22.11 -6.31 6.72
CA GLU A 208 23.24 -6.18 7.65
C GLU A 208 24.52 -5.71 6.93
N ASP A 209 24.76 -6.18 5.69
CA ASP A 209 25.90 -5.77 4.88
C ASP A 209 25.83 -4.30 4.48
N LEU A 210 24.67 -3.66 4.57
CA LEU A 210 24.46 -2.26 4.21
C LEU A 210 24.77 -1.28 5.34
N LYS A 211 25.08 -1.76 6.56
CA LYS A 211 25.44 -0.86 7.66
C LYS A 211 26.67 -0.01 7.34
N GLY A 212 26.57 1.26 7.65
CA GLY A 212 27.62 2.26 7.37
C GLY A 212 27.64 2.75 5.91
N THR A 213 26.74 2.30 5.06
CA THR A 213 26.72 2.64 3.63
C THR A 213 25.65 3.68 3.28
N GLN A 214 25.61 4.06 1.99
CA GLN A 214 24.59 4.93 1.44
C GLN A 214 23.58 4.12 0.63
N ILE A 215 22.29 4.30 0.92
CA ILE A 215 21.16 3.65 0.23
C ILE A 215 20.34 4.73 -0.45
N SER A 216 20.02 4.53 -1.73
CA SER A 216 19.15 5.47 -2.44
C SER A 216 17.66 5.21 -2.15
N VAL A 217 16.96 6.31 -1.90
CA VAL A 217 15.49 6.41 -1.83
C VAL A 217 15.06 7.39 -2.93
N PRO A 218 14.83 6.93 -4.17
CA PRO A 218 14.73 7.76 -5.38
C PRO A 218 13.74 8.91 -5.31
N ASN A 219 12.59 8.70 -4.65
CA ASN A 219 11.55 9.72 -4.51
C ASN A 219 11.77 10.65 -3.30
N GLY A 220 12.86 10.45 -2.54
CA GLY A 220 13.27 11.32 -1.44
C GLY A 220 12.60 11.01 -0.10
N ILE A 221 12.98 11.83 0.90
CA ILE A 221 12.53 11.68 2.28
C ILE A 221 11.01 11.95 2.39
N GLY A 222 10.30 11.08 3.10
CA GLY A 222 8.85 11.17 3.30
C GLY A 222 8.01 10.55 2.18
N ALA A 223 8.64 10.15 1.07
CA ALA A 223 8.00 9.37 0.02
C ALA A 223 7.97 7.86 0.37
N SER A 224 7.30 7.06 -0.47
CA SER A 224 7.21 5.61 -0.27
C SER A 224 8.58 4.94 -0.13
N ASP A 225 9.54 5.32 -0.95
CA ASP A 225 10.86 4.71 -0.98
C ASP A 225 11.60 4.86 0.36
N TYR A 226 11.53 6.06 0.95
CA TYR A 226 12.09 6.31 2.27
C TYR A 226 11.41 5.49 3.36
N ASN A 227 10.07 5.49 3.36
CA ASN A 227 9.29 4.81 4.39
C ASN A 227 9.42 3.29 4.28
N ILE A 228 9.43 2.73 3.07
CA ILE A 228 9.61 1.28 2.83
C ILE A 228 11.05 0.88 3.20
N THR A 229 12.07 1.61 2.74
CA THR A 229 13.46 1.31 3.12
C THR A 229 13.63 1.32 4.64
N SER A 230 13.04 2.31 5.32
CA SER A 230 13.08 2.37 6.79
C SER A 230 12.39 1.18 7.44
N LEU A 231 11.23 0.75 6.92
CA LEU A 231 10.51 -0.43 7.39
C LEU A 231 11.33 -1.70 7.23
N LEU A 232 11.91 -1.95 6.04
CA LEU A 232 12.72 -3.14 5.75
C LEU A 232 13.97 -3.22 6.64
N LEU A 233 14.63 -2.08 6.86
CA LEU A 233 15.81 -2.01 7.74
C LEU A 233 15.44 -2.22 9.21
N ASP A 234 14.38 -1.57 9.69
CA ASP A 234 13.93 -1.68 11.08
C ASP A 234 13.48 -3.11 11.43
N ALA A 235 12.82 -3.80 10.51
CA ALA A 235 12.43 -5.21 10.68
C ALA A 235 13.64 -6.12 10.90
N ASP A 236 14.78 -5.79 10.30
CA ASP A 236 16.04 -6.53 10.47
C ASP A 236 16.92 -5.95 11.62
N GLY A 237 16.36 -5.04 12.43
CA GLY A 237 17.05 -4.46 13.60
C GLY A 237 18.10 -3.41 13.25
N ILE A 238 18.01 -2.79 12.08
CA ILE A 238 18.92 -1.74 11.61
C ILE A 238 18.22 -0.38 11.75
N ASP A 239 18.80 0.54 12.51
CA ASP A 239 18.26 1.89 12.68
C ASP A 239 18.51 2.72 11.40
N PRO A 240 17.45 3.04 10.61
CA PRO A 240 17.61 3.73 9.34
C PRO A 240 18.13 5.17 9.48
N LEU A 241 18.14 5.72 10.70
CA LEU A 241 18.62 7.07 11.00
C LEU A 241 20.05 7.10 11.52
N LYS A 242 20.63 5.96 11.89
CA LYS A 242 21.95 5.87 12.51
C LYS A 242 22.91 4.94 11.78
N ASP A 243 22.39 3.79 11.33
CA ASP A 243 23.23 2.71 10.84
C ASP A 243 23.50 2.81 9.33
N VAL A 244 22.69 3.61 8.60
CA VAL A 244 22.86 3.87 7.16
C VAL A 244 22.69 5.37 6.84
N THR A 245 23.01 5.75 5.61
CA THR A 245 22.69 7.08 5.09
C THR A 245 21.70 6.96 3.95
N LEU A 246 20.45 7.44 4.15
CA LEU A 246 19.46 7.48 3.09
C LEU A 246 19.69 8.75 2.23
N THR A 247 19.85 8.58 0.92
CA THR A 247 20.12 9.65 -0.03
C THR A 247 19.18 9.58 -1.23
N GLN A 248 19.05 10.67 -1.97
CA GLN A 248 18.19 10.71 -3.14
C GLN A 248 19.02 10.63 -4.42
N VAL A 249 18.92 9.50 -5.14
CA VAL A 249 19.42 9.31 -6.50
C VAL A 249 18.25 8.75 -7.32
N SER A 250 17.95 9.34 -8.47
CA SER A 250 16.83 8.88 -9.31
C SER A 250 17.01 7.44 -9.77
N SER A 251 15.90 6.70 -9.96
CA SER A 251 15.95 5.26 -10.26
C SER A 251 16.82 4.92 -11.48
N ASP A 252 16.72 5.70 -12.54
CA ASP A 252 17.52 5.58 -13.76
C ASP A 252 19.01 5.85 -13.57
N ALA A 253 19.40 6.61 -12.53
CA ALA A 253 20.79 6.89 -12.20
C ALA A 253 21.38 5.94 -11.15
N CYS A 254 20.54 5.15 -10.43
CA CYS A 254 20.98 4.32 -9.31
C CYS A 254 22.03 3.28 -9.71
N ILE A 255 21.87 2.60 -10.86
CA ILE A 255 22.82 1.57 -11.30
C ILE A 255 24.20 2.18 -11.51
N ALA A 256 24.28 3.28 -12.26
CA ALA A 256 25.54 3.96 -12.48
C ALA A 256 26.16 4.51 -11.18
N ALA A 257 25.34 4.94 -10.22
CA ALA A 257 25.81 5.37 -8.90
C ALA A 257 26.35 4.21 -8.06
N MET A 258 25.73 3.03 -8.13
CA MET A 258 26.26 1.81 -7.51
C MET A 258 27.58 1.38 -8.14
N GLU A 259 27.68 1.37 -9.48
CA GLU A 259 28.92 1.05 -10.21
C GLU A 259 30.09 1.97 -9.84
N ARG A 260 29.80 3.22 -9.50
CA ARG A 260 30.81 4.18 -9.01
C ARG A 260 31.09 4.10 -7.51
N GLY A 261 30.34 3.27 -6.77
CA GLY A 261 30.45 3.17 -5.32
C GLY A 261 29.91 4.39 -4.56
N GLU A 262 29.06 5.20 -5.18
CA GLU A 262 28.42 6.36 -4.56
C GLU A 262 27.27 5.94 -3.64
N ILE A 263 26.58 4.84 -3.99
CA ILE A 263 25.56 4.17 -3.18
C ILE A 263 25.80 2.66 -3.22
N SER A 264 25.36 1.94 -2.20
CA SER A 264 25.51 0.48 -2.11
C SER A 264 24.25 -0.26 -2.55
N ALA A 265 23.08 0.35 -2.36
CA ALA A 265 21.78 -0.20 -2.70
C ALA A 265 20.79 0.91 -3.04
N ALA A 266 19.64 0.53 -3.60
CA ALA A 266 18.53 1.43 -3.87
C ALA A 266 17.18 0.71 -3.71
N LEU A 267 16.19 1.40 -3.19
CA LEU A 267 14.80 0.93 -3.25
C LEU A 267 14.22 1.26 -4.62
N LEU A 268 13.95 0.22 -5.40
CA LEU A 268 13.43 0.35 -6.76
C LEU A 268 12.08 -0.36 -6.90
N SER A 269 11.27 0.03 -7.88
CA SER A 269 10.12 -0.77 -8.27
C SER A 269 10.60 -2.08 -8.88
N ASP A 270 9.91 -3.18 -8.58
CA ASP A 270 10.24 -4.49 -9.10
C ASP A 270 10.09 -4.54 -10.63
N THR A 271 9.15 -3.76 -11.18
CA THR A 271 9.00 -3.57 -12.63
C THR A 271 10.24 -2.97 -13.29
N PHE A 272 10.87 -1.97 -12.65
CA PHE A 272 12.11 -1.38 -13.16
C PHE A 272 13.29 -2.34 -13.00
N ALA A 273 13.39 -2.98 -11.84
CA ALA A 273 14.49 -3.88 -11.52
C ALA A 273 14.49 -5.18 -12.34
N TYR A 274 13.32 -5.65 -12.79
CA TYR A 274 13.15 -6.86 -13.58
C TYR A 274 14.13 -6.97 -14.76
N ALA A 275 14.16 -5.96 -15.62
CA ALA A 275 15.04 -5.98 -16.78
C ALA A 275 16.51 -6.05 -16.38
N MET A 276 16.89 -5.37 -15.32
CA MET A 276 18.26 -5.33 -14.80
C MET A 276 18.66 -6.66 -14.14
N MET A 277 17.73 -7.33 -13.46
CA MET A 277 17.95 -8.68 -12.91
C MET A 277 18.09 -9.71 -14.03
N LYS A 278 17.23 -9.65 -15.05
CA LYS A 278 17.33 -10.51 -16.23
C LYS A 278 18.67 -10.37 -16.97
N GLU A 279 19.25 -9.18 -16.96
CA GLU A 279 20.58 -8.89 -17.49
C GLU A 279 21.71 -9.26 -16.50
N GLY A 280 21.40 -9.75 -15.30
CA GLY A 280 22.38 -10.10 -14.27
C GLY A 280 23.08 -8.89 -13.64
N LYS A 281 22.50 -7.68 -13.71
CA LYS A 281 23.07 -6.46 -13.15
C LYS A 281 22.69 -6.21 -11.69
N LEU A 282 21.47 -6.58 -11.32
CA LEU A 282 20.93 -6.38 -9.97
C LEU A 282 20.62 -7.73 -9.29
N LYS A 283 20.65 -7.70 -7.98
CA LYS A 283 20.08 -8.72 -7.09
C LYS A 283 19.20 -8.05 -6.04
N CYS A 284 18.16 -8.75 -5.58
CA CYS A 284 17.33 -8.32 -4.45
C CYS A 284 18.08 -8.60 -3.14
N VAL A 285 18.08 -7.63 -2.25
CA VAL A 285 18.64 -7.75 -0.90
C VAL A 285 17.53 -7.99 0.12
N ARG A 286 16.39 -7.29 -0.05
CA ARG A 286 15.23 -7.38 0.83
C ARG A 286 13.96 -6.95 0.08
N SER A 287 12.84 -7.63 0.31
CA SER A 287 11.61 -7.42 -0.45
C SER A 287 10.39 -7.26 0.46
N LEU A 288 9.39 -6.49 0.01
CA LEU A 288 8.05 -6.51 0.60
C LEU A 288 7.30 -7.82 0.30
N GLN A 289 7.87 -8.72 -0.50
CA GLN A 289 7.33 -10.07 -0.74
C GLN A 289 8.01 -11.13 0.12
N ASP A 290 8.97 -10.77 0.98
CA ASP A 290 9.54 -11.69 1.95
C ASP A 290 8.47 -12.15 2.94
N GLU A 291 8.66 -13.34 3.52
CA GLU A 291 7.67 -14.05 4.33
C GLU A 291 7.00 -13.18 5.42
N ASP A 292 7.79 -12.36 6.08
CA ASP A 292 7.35 -11.47 7.15
C ASP A 292 6.49 -10.29 6.67
N PHE A 293 6.53 -9.95 5.37
CA PHE A 293 5.73 -8.91 4.74
C PHE A 293 4.70 -9.45 3.73
N ALA A 294 4.73 -10.72 3.42
CA ALA A 294 3.95 -11.32 2.34
C ALA A 294 2.42 -11.22 2.52
N LYS A 295 1.94 -10.89 3.73
CA LYS A 295 0.52 -10.67 4.04
C LYS A 295 0.13 -9.20 4.04
N ASP A 296 1.09 -8.28 3.94
CA ASP A 296 0.85 -6.86 4.09
C ASP A 296 0.53 -6.23 2.74
N SER A 297 -0.58 -5.50 2.67
CA SER A 297 -0.88 -4.69 1.50
C SER A 297 0.13 -3.55 1.37
N CYS A 298 0.86 -3.48 0.26
CA CYS A 298 1.70 -2.32 -0.04
C CYS A 298 0.91 -1.18 -0.64
N CYS A 299 -0.09 -1.49 -1.48
CA CYS A 299 -1.04 -0.53 -2.02
C CYS A 299 -2.45 -0.79 -1.51
N VAL A 300 -3.18 0.29 -1.30
CA VAL A 300 -4.51 0.28 -0.71
C VAL A 300 -5.48 1.13 -1.53
N ILE A 301 -6.75 0.77 -1.44
CA ILE A 301 -7.85 1.59 -1.93
C ILE A 301 -8.09 2.68 -0.90
N ALA A 302 -8.03 3.93 -1.32
CA ALA A 302 -8.17 5.10 -0.45
C ALA A 302 -9.27 6.03 -0.97
N MET A 303 -9.95 6.68 -0.04
CA MET A 303 -10.98 7.68 -0.29
C MET A 303 -10.83 8.86 0.66
N ASN A 304 -11.51 9.97 0.36
CA ASN A 304 -11.66 11.04 1.34
C ASN A 304 -12.49 10.53 2.53
N ARG A 305 -12.03 10.77 3.77
CA ARG A 305 -12.69 10.29 4.99
C ARG A 305 -14.08 10.86 5.17
N THR A 306 -14.25 12.16 4.93
CA THR A 306 -15.55 12.82 5.00
C THR A 306 -16.52 12.21 3.99
N PHE A 307 -16.06 11.94 2.76
CA PHE A 307 -16.88 11.25 1.75
C PHE A 307 -17.39 9.89 2.25
N VAL A 308 -16.49 9.07 2.83
CA VAL A 308 -16.88 7.74 3.36
C VAL A 308 -17.89 7.84 4.49
N GLN A 309 -17.74 8.82 5.38
CA GLN A 309 -18.67 9.05 6.49
C GLN A 309 -20.05 9.48 6.03
N GLU A 310 -20.11 10.32 4.99
CA GLU A 310 -21.37 10.84 4.44
C GLU A 310 -22.05 9.86 3.47
N ASN A 311 -21.28 8.93 2.87
CA ASN A 311 -21.75 8.03 1.82
C ASN A 311 -21.28 6.57 2.06
N PRO A 312 -21.62 5.96 3.22
CA PRO A 312 -21.03 4.67 3.61
C PRO A 312 -21.41 3.52 2.67
N VAL A 313 -22.62 3.49 2.10
CA VAL A 313 -23.03 2.40 1.20
C VAL A 313 -22.44 2.60 -0.19
N ILE A 314 -22.43 3.82 -0.71
CA ILE A 314 -21.77 4.16 -1.98
C ILE A 314 -20.27 3.86 -1.86
N ALA A 315 -19.60 4.26 -0.78
CA ALA A 315 -18.17 3.98 -0.55
C ALA A 315 -17.89 2.47 -0.50
N LYS A 316 -18.76 1.68 0.15
CA LYS A 316 -18.69 0.21 0.13
C LYS A 316 -18.77 -0.34 -1.30
N LYS A 317 -19.74 0.12 -2.10
CA LYS A 317 -19.92 -0.34 -3.49
C LYS A 317 -18.75 0.03 -4.38
N ILE A 318 -18.19 1.24 -4.23
CA ILE A 318 -16.96 1.66 -4.93
C ILE A 318 -15.79 0.73 -4.54
N THR A 319 -15.62 0.46 -3.24
CA THR A 319 -14.56 -0.43 -2.75
C THR A 319 -14.67 -1.83 -3.37
N GLN A 320 -15.87 -2.41 -3.36
CA GLN A 320 -16.13 -3.73 -3.94
C GLN A 320 -15.87 -3.78 -5.44
N ALA A 321 -16.26 -2.75 -6.19
CA ALA A 321 -16.00 -2.64 -7.63
C ALA A 321 -14.49 -2.63 -7.94
N VAL A 322 -13.70 -1.86 -7.16
CA VAL A 322 -12.25 -1.79 -7.32
C VAL A 322 -11.59 -3.12 -6.90
N GLN A 323 -12.06 -3.75 -5.82
CA GLN A 323 -11.54 -5.06 -5.40
C GLN A 323 -11.83 -6.14 -6.45
N LYS A 324 -13.04 -6.16 -7.03
CA LYS A 324 -13.38 -7.06 -8.13
C LYS A 324 -12.46 -6.86 -9.34
N ALA A 325 -12.10 -5.61 -9.64
CA ALA A 325 -11.16 -5.32 -10.72
C ALA A 325 -9.75 -5.87 -10.43
N HIS A 326 -9.25 -5.72 -9.20
CA HIS A 326 -7.96 -6.32 -8.80
C HIS A 326 -8.01 -7.85 -8.82
N SER A 327 -9.09 -8.47 -8.34
CA SER A 327 -9.30 -9.92 -8.44
C SER A 327 -9.26 -10.37 -9.91
N TRP A 328 -10.00 -9.69 -10.79
CA TRP A 328 -9.99 -10.01 -12.21
C TRP A 328 -8.59 -9.88 -12.83
N MET A 329 -7.82 -8.86 -12.47
CA MET A 329 -6.45 -8.67 -12.96
C MET A 329 -5.53 -9.82 -12.53
N HIS A 330 -5.68 -10.30 -11.30
CA HIS A 330 -4.92 -11.42 -10.75
C HIS A 330 -5.31 -12.76 -11.40
N GLU A 331 -6.61 -13.03 -11.54
CA GLU A 331 -7.13 -14.27 -12.14
C GLU A 331 -6.91 -14.34 -13.67
N ASN A 332 -6.74 -13.18 -14.32
CA ASN A 332 -6.59 -13.08 -15.77
C ASN A 332 -5.35 -12.25 -16.17
N PRO A 333 -4.13 -12.64 -15.75
CA PRO A 333 -2.95 -11.79 -15.88
C PRO A 333 -2.56 -11.46 -17.33
N GLU A 334 -2.81 -12.36 -18.28
CA GLU A 334 -2.54 -12.13 -19.71
C GLU A 334 -3.52 -11.10 -20.30
N ASP A 335 -4.82 -11.26 -20.04
CA ASP A 335 -5.86 -10.34 -20.51
C ASP A 335 -5.73 -8.97 -19.84
N ALA A 336 -5.40 -8.94 -18.54
CA ALA A 336 -5.14 -7.70 -17.81
C ALA A 336 -3.93 -6.97 -18.40
N THR A 337 -2.84 -7.68 -18.68
CA THR A 337 -1.66 -7.12 -19.32
C THR A 337 -1.98 -6.56 -20.69
N GLN A 338 -2.71 -7.30 -21.51
CA GLN A 338 -3.09 -6.85 -22.85
C GLN A 338 -3.97 -5.60 -22.77
N LEU A 339 -4.97 -5.59 -21.89
CA LEU A 339 -5.83 -4.42 -21.65
C LEU A 339 -5.02 -3.18 -21.27
N LEU A 340 -4.14 -3.31 -20.27
CA LEU A 340 -3.35 -2.19 -19.75
C LEU A 340 -2.40 -1.61 -20.83
N LEU A 341 -1.77 -2.47 -21.63
CA LEU A 341 -0.87 -2.05 -22.71
C LEU A 341 -1.64 -1.39 -23.87
N ASP A 342 -2.76 -1.99 -24.31
CA ASP A 342 -3.59 -1.46 -25.40
C ASP A 342 -4.19 -0.09 -25.08
N ARG A 343 -4.52 0.13 -23.81
CA ARG A 343 -5.04 1.41 -23.30
C ARG A 343 -3.96 2.43 -22.98
N GLY A 344 -2.67 2.03 -22.97
CA GLY A 344 -1.56 2.86 -22.56
C GLY A 344 -1.60 3.20 -21.06
N TRP A 345 -2.20 2.31 -20.24
CA TRP A 345 -2.24 2.40 -18.79
C TRP A 345 -1.06 1.66 -18.12
N ASN A 346 -0.24 1.03 -18.89
CA ASN A 346 1.05 0.50 -18.49
C ASN A 346 2.02 0.53 -19.66
N GLY A 347 3.30 0.39 -19.36
CA GLY A 347 4.37 0.29 -20.35
C GLY A 347 5.27 -0.90 -20.05
N GLY A 348 6.30 -1.08 -20.89
CA GLY A 348 7.32 -2.10 -20.69
C GLY A 348 7.05 -3.40 -21.43
N ASP A 349 7.75 -4.44 -21.03
CA ASP A 349 7.72 -5.77 -21.66
C ASP A 349 6.44 -6.54 -21.29
N TYR A 350 5.84 -7.22 -22.25
CA TYR A 350 4.59 -7.97 -22.05
C TYR A 350 4.76 -9.09 -21.03
N ASP A 351 5.80 -9.93 -21.20
CA ASP A 351 6.02 -11.09 -20.32
C ASP A 351 6.27 -10.64 -18.87
N MET A 352 7.00 -9.54 -18.68
CA MET A 352 7.20 -8.91 -17.37
C MET A 352 5.85 -8.50 -16.75
N ASN A 353 4.98 -7.85 -17.50
CA ASN A 353 3.69 -7.39 -16.96
C ASN A 353 2.77 -8.57 -16.61
N VAL A 354 2.78 -9.64 -17.40
CA VAL A 354 2.04 -10.88 -17.08
C VAL A 354 2.54 -11.47 -15.77
N MET A 355 3.86 -11.57 -15.58
CA MET A 355 4.44 -12.10 -14.34
C MET A 355 4.03 -11.27 -13.12
N ILE A 356 4.04 -9.94 -13.25
CA ILE A 356 3.69 -9.02 -12.15
C ILE A 356 2.19 -9.09 -11.83
N ASN A 357 1.33 -9.17 -12.82
CA ASN A 357 -0.12 -9.30 -12.61
C ASN A 357 -0.51 -10.67 -12.04
N ASN A 358 0.34 -11.68 -12.21
CA ASN A 358 0.14 -13.04 -11.71
C ASN A 358 0.68 -13.23 -10.27
N ALA A 359 1.57 -12.36 -9.81
CA ALA A 359 2.17 -12.43 -8.48
C ALA A 359 1.29 -11.77 -7.41
#